data_7dfabea85a7d2f79e512f5f4b09bda0a
#
_entry.id   7dfabea85a7d2f79e512f5f4b09bda0a
#
_cell.length_a   1.000
_cell.length_b   1.000
_cell.length_c   1.000
_cell.angle_alpha   90.00
_cell.angle_beta   90.00
_cell.angle_gamma   90.00
#
_symmetry.space_group_name_H-M   'P 1'
#
loop_
_entity.id
_entity.type
_entity.pdbx_description
1 polymer ?
#
loop_
_entity_poly.entity_id
_entity_poly.type
_entity_poly.pdbx_seq_one_letter_code
_entity_poly.pdbx_strand_id
1 'polypeptide(L)'
;MKKNKLKVLDCTLRDGGYYNNWNFSIHLINKYLKVMSDIKVDYVEIGFRSLERKEFRGPCAYTTDQFLNDLKIPKTLKVGVMINGAELIKANTLKKNTLLISSLFKKAKFS
;
A
#
# COMPACT_ATOMS: atom_id res chain seq x y z
N MET A 1 13.77 -24.48 20.21
CA MET A 1 14.56 -24.30 18.99
C MET A 1 14.08 -23.13 18.19
N LYS A 2 14.98 -22.33 17.76
CA LYS A 2 14.63 -21.20 16.93
C LYS A 2 14.54 -21.61 15.47
N LYS A 3 13.46 -21.28 14.83
CA LYS A 3 13.27 -21.59 13.43
C LYS A 3 13.34 -20.34 12.59
N ASN A 4 14.00 -20.46 11.46
CA ASN A 4 13.93 -19.42 10.47
C ASN A 4 12.59 -19.52 9.78
N LYS A 5 11.80 -18.48 9.93
CA LYS A 5 10.49 -18.46 9.31
C LYS A 5 10.55 -17.66 8.03
N LEU A 6 9.96 -18.22 7.00
CA LEU A 6 9.73 -17.46 5.80
C LEU A 6 8.67 -16.42 6.09
N LYS A 7 8.90 -15.23 5.55
CA LYS A 7 7.89 -14.20 5.55
C LYS A 7 7.22 -14.18 4.18
N VAL A 8 5.92 -14.05 4.18
CA VAL A 8 5.16 -14.04 2.93
C VAL A 8 4.59 -12.65 2.72
N LEU A 9 4.88 -12.09 1.57
CA LEU A 9 4.33 -10.82 1.13
C LEU A 9 3.40 -11.07 -0.04
N ASP A 10 2.16 -10.67 0.08
CA ASP A 10 1.21 -10.76 -1.02
C ASP A 10 1.06 -9.40 -1.67
N CYS A 11 1.18 -9.35 -2.98
CA CYS A 11 1.07 -8.11 -3.73
C CYS A 11 -0.05 -8.13 -4.76
N THR A 12 -1.08 -8.92 -4.48
CA THR A 12 -2.20 -9.09 -5.41
C THR A 12 -2.87 -7.78 -5.79
N LEU A 13 -3.14 -6.92 -4.81
CA LEU A 13 -3.82 -5.66 -5.09
C LEU A 13 -2.91 -4.70 -5.86
N ARG A 14 -1.64 -4.65 -5.51
CA ARG A 14 -0.71 -3.77 -6.20
C ARG A 14 -0.53 -4.22 -7.65
N ASP A 15 -0.29 -5.49 -7.85
CA ASP A 15 -0.02 -6.05 -9.17
C ASP A 15 -1.30 -6.14 -10.02
N GLY A 16 -2.40 -6.55 -9.41
CA GLY A 16 -3.68 -6.67 -10.10
C GLY A 16 -4.28 -5.32 -10.47
N GLY A 17 -3.87 -4.26 -9.80
CA GLY A 17 -4.40 -2.93 -10.05
C GLY A 17 -4.09 -2.39 -11.45
N TYR A 18 -3.12 -2.95 -12.14
CA TYR A 18 -2.86 -2.56 -13.53
C TYR A 18 -4.04 -2.84 -14.45
N TYR A 19 -4.92 -3.75 -14.06
CA TYR A 19 -6.06 -4.11 -14.89
C TYR A 19 -7.28 -3.22 -14.67
N ASN A 20 -7.36 -2.53 -13.53
CA ASN A 20 -8.54 -1.73 -13.20
C ASN A 20 -8.19 -0.38 -12.60
N ASN A 21 -6.99 0.11 -12.84
CA ASN A 21 -6.52 1.40 -12.31
C ASN A 21 -6.56 1.47 -10.79
N TRP A 22 -6.32 0.35 -10.11
CA TRP A 22 -6.32 0.24 -8.66
C TRP A 22 -7.64 0.66 -8.03
N ASN A 23 -8.72 0.46 -8.76
CA ASN A 23 -10.06 0.81 -8.29
C ASN A 23 -10.77 -0.42 -7.74
N PHE A 24 -10.37 -0.84 -6.56
CA PHE A 24 -11.02 -1.91 -5.83
C PHE A 24 -11.99 -1.33 -4.82
N SER A 25 -13.15 -1.98 -4.64
CA SER A 25 -14.09 -1.52 -3.63
C SER A 25 -13.52 -1.78 -2.23
N ILE A 26 -13.90 -0.94 -1.29
CA ILE A 26 -13.47 -1.10 0.09
C ILE A 26 -13.96 -2.44 0.66
N HIS A 27 -15.13 -2.87 0.23
CA HIS A 27 -15.69 -4.16 0.65
C HIS A 27 -14.81 -5.32 0.20
N LEU A 28 -14.37 -5.28 -1.07
CA LEU A 28 -13.48 -6.32 -1.60
C LEU A 28 -12.15 -6.32 -0.87
N ILE A 29 -11.59 -5.13 -0.64
CA ILE A 29 -10.30 -5.02 0.05
C ILE A 29 -10.41 -5.57 1.47
N ASN A 30 -11.49 -5.25 2.18
CA ASN A 30 -11.68 -5.77 3.54
C ASN A 30 -11.79 -7.30 3.56
N LYS A 31 -12.48 -7.88 2.58
CA LYS A 31 -12.53 -9.33 2.45
C LYS A 31 -11.17 -9.94 2.18
N TYR A 32 -10.42 -9.32 1.28
CA TYR A 32 -9.08 -9.75 0.96
C TYR A 32 -8.19 -9.73 2.21
N LEU A 33 -8.23 -8.63 2.95
CA LEU A 33 -7.41 -8.49 4.15
C LEU A 33 -7.75 -9.56 5.19
N LYS A 34 -9.04 -9.85 5.34
CA LYS A 34 -9.45 -10.90 6.27
C LYS A 34 -8.92 -12.26 5.86
N VAL A 35 -9.02 -12.60 4.58
CA VAL A 35 -8.52 -13.87 4.08
C VAL A 35 -7.01 -13.97 4.26
N MET A 36 -6.28 -12.90 3.93
CA MET A 36 -4.83 -12.89 4.09
C MET A 36 -4.43 -13.11 5.56
N SER A 37 -5.17 -12.51 6.47
CA SER A 37 -4.95 -12.72 7.89
C SER A 37 -5.25 -14.17 8.30
N ASP A 38 -6.35 -14.72 7.81
CA ASP A 38 -6.76 -16.09 8.16
C ASP A 38 -5.74 -17.12 7.69
N ILE A 39 -5.13 -16.92 6.52
CA ILE A 39 -4.11 -17.83 6.02
C ILE A 39 -2.70 -17.46 6.46
N LYS A 40 -2.59 -16.49 7.35
CA LYS A 40 -1.34 -16.12 8.02
C LYS A 40 -0.25 -15.58 7.09
N VAL A 41 -0.66 -14.81 6.10
CA VAL A 41 0.27 -14.01 5.32
C VAL A 41 0.82 -12.90 6.22
N ASP A 42 2.08 -12.60 6.11
CA ASP A 42 2.74 -11.62 7.00
C ASP A 42 2.51 -10.19 6.55
N TYR A 43 2.62 -9.93 5.26
CA TYR A 43 2.56 -8.59 4.68
C TYR A 43 1.68 -8.58 3.45
N VAL A 44 0.97 -7.50 3.25
CA VAL A 44 0.27 -7.26 1.98
C VAL A 44 0.62 -5.87 1.46
N GLU A 45 0.69 -5.74 0.15
CA GLU A 45 0.80 -4.43 -0.49
C GLU A 45 -0.59 -4.01 -0.95
N ILE A 46 -1.06 -2.90 -0.42
CA ILE A 46 -2.38 -2.38 -0.79
C ILE A 46 -2.36 -1.81 -2.20
N GLY A 47 -1.22 -1.30 -2.61
CA GLY A 47 -1.07 -0.70 -3.92
C GLY A 47 0.08 0.26 -3.92
N PHE A 48 -0.13 1.42 -4.52
CA PHE A 48 0.87 2.47 -4.57
C PHE A 48 0.49 3.63 -3.67
N ARG A 49 1.49 4.39 -3.25
CA ARG A 49 1.28 5.71 -2.71
C ARG A 49 1.87 6.69 -3.71
N SER A 50 1.10 6.96 -4.75
CA SER A 50 1.52 7.80 -5.85
C SER A 50 1.59 9.27 -5.40
N LEU A 51 2.62 9.97 -5.86
CA LEU A 51 2.83 11.37 -5.51
C LEU A 51 2.07 12.30 -6.44
N GLU A 52 1.72 11.82 -7.62
CA GLU A 52 1.05 12.63 -8.62
C GLU A 52 -0.35 12.10 -8.90
N ARG A 53 -1.29 13.01 -9.07
CA ARG A 53 -2.65 12.66 -9.47
C ARG A 53 -2.88 13.14 -10.89
N LYS A 54 -2.57 12.29 -11.86
CA LYS A 54 -2.66 12.68 -13.26
C LYS A 54 -3.94 12.24 -13.93
N GLU A 55 -4.38 11.03 -13.67
CA GLU A 55 -5.53 10.45 -14.32
C GLU A 55 -6.46 9.90 -13.27
N PHE A 56 -7.65 9.54 -13.67
CA PHE A 56 -8.53 8.84 -12.76
C PHE A 56 -7.92 7.48 -12.41
N ARG A 57 -7.71 7.29 -11.14
CA ARG A 57 -7.27 6.03 -10.58
C ARG A 57 -8.01 5.82 -9.28
N GLY A 58 -8.14 4.55 -8.90
CA GLY A 58 -8.82 4.21 -7.67
C GLY A 58 -7.99 4.46 -6.43
N PRO A 59 -8.59 4.22 -5.26
CA PRO A 59 -7.94 4.55 -3.98
C PRO A 59 -6.64 3.80 -3.73
N CYS A 60 -6.47 2.62 -4.29
CA CYS A 60 -5.23 1.85 -4.09
C CYS A 60 -4.05 2.38 -4.90
N ALA A 61 -4.27 3.35 -5.79
CA ALA A 61 -3.17 4.04 -6.45
C ALA A 61 -2.51 5.07 -5.54
N TYR A 62 -3.25 5.60 -4.60
CA TYR A 62 -2.77 6.67 -3.72
C TYR A 62 -2.60 6.23 -2.28
N THR A 63 -3.35 5.27 -1.85
CA THR A 63 -3.35 4.68 -0.50
C THR A 63 -3.10 5.74 0.57
N THR A 64 -4.04 6.69 0.66
CA THR A 64 -3.94 7.79 1.61
C THR A 64 -4.11 7.30 3.04
N ASP A 65 -3.69 8.13 3.99
CA ASP A 65 -3.89 7.81 5.40
C ASP A 65 -5.38 7.66 5.72
N GLN A 66 -6.21 8.50 5.14
CA GLN A 66 -7.65 8.40 5.33
C GLN A 66 -8.18 7.06 4.82
N PHE A 67 -7.73 6.64 3.65
CA PHE A 67 -8.15 5.37 3.08
C PHE A 67 -7.73 4.20 3.98
N LEU A 68 -6.49 4.23 4.48
CA LEU A 68 -6.01 3.20 5.39
C LEU A 68 -6.84 3.15 6.68
N ASN A 69 -7.24 4.31 7.18
CA ASN A 69 -8.07 4.37 8.38
C ASN A 69 -9.46 3.80 8.16
N ASP A 70 -9.95 3.86 6.93
CA ASP A 70 -11.27 3.34 6.59
C ASP A 70 -11.27 1.82 6.37
N LEU A 71 -10.10 1.23 6.20
CA LEU A 71 -9.99 -0.22 6.01
C LEU A 71 -10.05 -0.95 7.34
N LYS A 72 -10.55 -2.18 7.29
CA LYS A 72 -10.58 -3.07 8.46
C LYS A 72 -9.34 -3.96 8.42
N ILE A 73 -8.22 -3.41 8.86
CA ILE A 73 -6.94 -4.12 8.82
C ILE A 73 -6.80 -5.00 10.06
N PRO A 74 -6.69 -6.33 9.90
CA PRO A 74 -6.46 -7.20 11.04
C PRO A 74 -5.13 -6.89 11.73
N LYS A 75 -5.09 -7.02 13.05
CA LYS A 75 -3.92 -6.64 13.83
C LYS A 75 -2.67 -7.46 13.51
N THR A 76 -2.86 -8.68 13.07
CA THR A 76 -1.74 -9.58 12.78
C THR A 76 -1.16 -9.37 11.39
N LEU A 77 -1.82 -8.58 10.56
CA LEU A 77 -1.42 -8.36 9.19
C LEU A 77 -0.76 -7.00 9.05
N LYS A 78 0.41 -6.97 8.44
CA LYS A 78 1.12 -5.72 8.19
C LYS A 78 0.87 -5.28 6.76
N VAL A 79 0.57 -4.01 6.59
CA VAL A 79 0.29 -3.46 5.26
C VAL A 79 1.40 -2.51 4.84
N GLY A 80 1.62 -2.47 3.54
CA GLY A 80 2.59 -1.57 2.95
C GLY A 80 2.11 -1.07 1.61
N VAL A 81 2.91 -0.22 1.03
CA VAL A 81 2.65 0.34 -0.30
C VAL A 81 3.94 0.40 -1.08
N MET A 82 3.80 0.45 -2.40
CA MET A 82 4.92 0.67 -3.30
C MET A 82 5.02 2.15 -3.63
N ILE A 83 6.23 2.66 -3.66
CA ILE A 83 6.49 4.03 -4.12
C ILE A 83 7.25 3.93 -5.42
N ASN A 84 6.80 4.69 -6.42
CA ASN A 84 7.46 4.69 -7.71
C ASN A 84 8.61 5.69 -7.68
N GLY A 85 9.84 5.16 -7.79
CA GLY A 85 11.04 6.00 -7.77
C GLY A 85 11.10 7.00 -8.92
N ALA A 86 10.50 6.69 -10.06
CA ALA A 86 10.48 7.59 -11.19
C ALA A 86 9.74 8.90 -10.88
N GLU A 87 8.73 8.84 -10.04
CA GLU A 87 8.01 10.05 -9.62
C GLU A 87 8.89 10.98 -8.79
N LEU A 88 9.80 10.41 -8.02
CA LEU A 88 10.73 11.18 -7.22
C LEU A 88 11.69 11.97 -8.09
N ILE A 89 12.20 11.34 -9.13
CA ILE A 89 13.17 11.95 -10.05
C ILE A 89 12.47 12.98 -10.92
N LYS A 90 11.28 12.66 -11.38
CA LYS A 90 10.54 13.49 -12.33
C LYS A 90 10.16 14.86 -11.78
N ALA A 91 10.00 14.97 -10.49
CA ALA A 91 9.59 16.23 -9.88
C ALA A 91 10.72 17.26 -9.80
N ASN A 92 11.89 16.96 -10.34
CA ASN A 92 13.04 17.87 -10.47
C ASN A 92 13.60 18.38 -9.16
N THR A 93 13.14 17.90 -8.04
CA THR A 93 13.69 18.32 -6.74
C THR A 93 13.67 17.11 -5.83
N LEU A 94 14.69 16.29 -5.95
CA LEU A 94 14.82 15.12 -5.11
C LEU A 94 14.69 15.48 -3.63
N LYS A 95 15.28 16.62 -3.24
CA LYS A 95 15.19 17.08 -1.86
C LYS A 95 13.75 17.35 -1.42
N LYS A 96 12.99 18.02 -2.27
CA LYS A 96 11.58 18.31 -1.99
C LYS A 96 10.77 17.01 -1.89
N ASN A 97 11.04 16.09 -2.79
CA ASN A 97 10.33 14.80 -2.78
C ASN A 97 10.70 13.97 -1.57
N THR A 98 11.94 14.04 -1.12
CA THR A 98 12.35 13.36 0.09
C THR A 98 11.58 13.87 1.31
N LEU A 99 11.37 15.18 1.39
CA LEU A 99 10.58 15.75 2.47
C LEU A 99 9.12 15.31 2.38
N LEU A 100 8.58 15.26 1.17
CA LEU A 100 7.21 14.82 0.95
C LEU A 100 7.02 13.36 1.36
N ILE A 101 7.93 12.50 0.98
CA ILE A 101 7.89 11.10 1.36
C ILE A 101 8.00 10.94 2.88
N SER A 102 8.92 11.66 3.50
CA SER A 102 9.07 11.64 4.94
C SER A 102 7.77 12.02 5.63
N SER A 103 7.09 13.05 5.12
CA SER A 103 5.80 13.47 5.64
C SER A 103 4.74 12.39 5.50
N LEU A 104 4.71 11.70 4.35
CA LEU A 104 3.77 10.61 4.13
C LEU A 104 3.96 9.48 5.14
N PHE A 105 5.21 9.09 5.36
CA PHE A 105 5.50 7.99 6.27
C PHE A 105 5.32 8.35 7.74
N LYS A 106 5.47 9.61 8.09
CA LYS A 106 5.18 10.05 9.46
C LYS A 106 3.73 9.89 9.83
N LYS A 107 2.84 10.05 8.87
CA LYS A 107 1.40 9.95 9.09
C LYS A 107 0.87 8.55 8.90
N ALA A 108 1.54 7.74 8.11
CA ALA A 108 1.06 6.41 7.81
C ALA A 108 1.26 5.49 9.00
N LYS A 109 0.30 4.60 9.21
CA LYS A 109 0.35 3.63 10.30
C LYS A 109 0.86 2.29 9.79
N PHE A 110 1.99 2.34 9.12
CA PHE A 110 2.65 1.12 8.68
C PHE A 110 3.48 0.56 9.84
N SER A 111 3.51 -0.70 9.97
CA SER A 111 4.31 -1.34 11.00
C SER A 111 5.40 -2.21 10.42
#